data_a5b48fe39acbabf03ac7c7dc31a31d2a
#
_entry.id   a5b48fe39acbabf03ac7c7dc31a31d2a
#
_cell.length_a   1.000
_cell.length_b   1.000
_cell.length_c   1.000
_cell.angle_alpha   90.00
_cell.angle_beta   90.00
_cell.angle_gamma   90.00
#
_symmetry.space_group_name_H-M   'P 1'
#
loop_
_entity.id
_entity.type
_entity.pdbx_description
1 polymer ?
#
loop_
_entity_poly.entity_id
_entity_poly.type
_entity_poly.pdbx_seq_one_letter_code
_entity_poly.pdbx_strand_id
1 'polypeptide(L)'
;MSEAINQGNVELSINENGIATITFSHPLSNSLPGKILAKLADIITEAGANDSVKVIILKSAGERAFCGGASFDELISIDNIEVGKTFFSGFANVINAARKCPKLIIGRIQGKAVGGGVGMASAVDFCFATKFASVKLSELAVGIGPFVV
;
A
#
# COMPACT_ATOMS: atom_id res chain seq x y z
N MET A 1 -20.17 12.25 -10.15
CA MET A 1 -19.92 11.30 -9.06
C MET A 1 -19.20 10.00 -9.49
N SER A 2 -19.03 9.71 -10.78
CA SER A 2 -18.48 8.43 -11.26
C SER A 2 -16.94 8.36 -11.34
N GLU A 3 -16.22 9.46 -11.55
CA GLU A 3 -14.76 9.43 -11.69
C GLU A 3 -14.01 9.26 -10.36
N ALA A 4 -14.50 9.84 -9.28
CA ALA A 4 -13.85 9.73 -7.96
C ALA A 4 -13.90 8.29 -7.40
N ILE A 5 -14.94 7.51 -7.73
CA ILE A 5 -15.09 6.13 -7.27
C ILE A 5 -14.09 5.20 -7.97
N ASN A 6 -13.68 5.53 -9.20
CA ASN A 6 -12.74 4.72 -9.99
C ASN A 6 -11.26 4.92 -9.64
N GLN A 7 -10.93 5.92 -8.82
CA GLN A 7 -9.53 6.28 -8.56
C GLN A 7 -8.94 5.72 -7.26
N GLY A 8 -9.76 5.06 -6.45
CA GLY A 8 -9.34 4.59 -5.13
C GLY A 8 -9.23 5.74 -4.11
N ASN A 9 -8.90 5.40 -2.86
CA ASN A 9 -8.74 6.39 -1.79
C ASN A 9 -7.76 5.92 -0.72
N VAL A 10 -7.24 6.88 0.07
CA VAL A 10 -6.52 6.64 1.33
C VAL A 10 -7.13 7.53 2.39
N GLU A 11 -7.52 6.95 3.50
CA GLU A 11 -8.14 7.62 4.63
C GLU A 11 -7.31 7.42 5.89
N LEU A 12 -7.20 8.47 6.70
CA LEU A 12 -6.60 8.44 8.03
C LEU A 12 -7.67 8.78 9.06
N SER A 13 -7.79 7.97 10.09
CA SER A 13 -8.55 8.30 11.28
C SER A 13 -7.69 8.08 12.52
N ILE A 14 -7.80 8.97 13.51
CA ILE A 14 -7.08 8.86 14.78
C ILE A 14 -8.14 8.87 15.88
N ASN A 15 -8.13 7.86 16.74
CA ASN A 15 -9.05 7.79 17.86
C ASN A 15 -8.48 8.48 19.12
N GLU A 16 -9.30 8.60 20.15
CA GLU A 16 -8.94 9.21 21.44
C GLU A 16 -7.79 8.53 22.17
N ASN A 17 -7.52 7.25 21.87
CA ASN A 17 -6.42 6.48 22.46
C ASN A 17 -5.08 6.67 21.71
N GLY A 18 -5.08 7.45 20.64
CA GLY A 18 -3.90 7.66 19.78
C GLY A 18 -3.63 6.53 18.79
N ILE A 19 -4.65 5.74 18.45
CA ILE A 19 -4.54 4.72 17.40
C ILE A 19 -4.90 5.38 16.08
N ALA A 20 -3.92 5.50 15.19
CA ALA A 20 -4.11 5.93 13.81
C ALA A 20 -4.47 4.73 12.95
N THR A 21 -5.57 4.80 12.22
CA THR A 21 -5.96 3.78 11.23
C THR A 21 -5.84 4.36 9.83
N ILE A 22 -4.95 3.82 9.04
CA ILE A 22 -4.76 4.14 7.63
C ILE A 22 -5.46 3.07 6.81
N THR A 23 -6.47 3.47 6.03
CA THR A 23 -7.22 2.56 5.17
C THR A 23 -7.06 2.98 3.72
N PHE A 24 -6.48 2.11 2.90
CA PHE A 24 -6.42 2.33 1.46
C PHE A 24 -7.44 1.46 0.72
N SER A 25 -7.87 1.91 -0.44
CA SER A 25 -8.83 1.19 -1.28
C SER A 25 -8.64 1.49 -2.75
N HIS A 26 -8.94 0.50 -3.58
CA HIS A 26 -9.11 0.68 -5.02
C HIS A 26 -10.08 -0.39 -5.55
N PRO A 27 -11.02 -0.03 -6.45
CA PRO A 27 -12.05 -0.97 -6.94
C PRO A 27 -11.48 -2.20 -7.66
N LEU A 28 -10.31 -2.09 -8.28
CA LEU A 28 -9.63 -3.22 -8.94
C LEU A 28 -8.82 -4.07 -7.93
N SER A 29 -9.50 -4.66 -6.95
CA SER A 29 -8.88 -5.55 -5.94
C SER A 29 -7.71 -4.90 -5.19
N ASN A 30 -7.82 -3.60 -4.92
CA ASN A 30 -6.75 -2.82 -4.29
C ASN A 30 -5.42 -2.87 -5.08
N SER A 31 -5.49 -2.91 -6.42
CA SER A 31 -4.37 -2.62 -7.31
C SER A 31 -4.16 -1.10 -7.31
N LEU A 32 -2.98 -0.64 -6.91
CA LEU A 32 -2.77 0.76 -6.53
C LEU A 32 -2.09 1.56 -7.63
N PRO A 33 -2.77 2.61 -8.15
CA PRO A 33 -2.14 3.63 -9.00
C PRO A 33 -1.11 4.46 -8.24
N GLY A 34 -0.17 5.06 -8.99
CA GLY A 34 0.90 5.88 -8.45
C GLY A 34 0.42 7.02 -7.54
N LYS A 35 -0.70 7.65 -7.87
CA LYS A 35 -1.33 8.69 -7.02
C LYS A 35 -1.73 8.17 -5.63
N ILE A 36 -2.30 6.97 -5.57
CA ILE A 36 -2.70 6.35 -4.30
C ILE A 36 -1.48 5.94 -3.50
N LEU A 37 -0.45 5.41 -4.15
CA LEU A 37 0.82 5.07 -3.51
C LEU A 37 1.51 6.30 -2.93
N ALA A 38 1.57 7.41 -3.66
CA ALA A 38 2.12 8.68 -3.17
C ALA A 38 1.35 9.16 -1.94
N LYS A 39 0.01 9.26 -2.03
CA LYS A 39 -0.83 9.66 -0.90
C LYS A 39 -0.65 8.74 0.32
N LEU A 40 -0.51 7.43 0.10
CA LEU A 40 -0.30 6.47 1.19
C LEU A 40 1.05 6.69 1.88
N ALA A 41 2.12 6.93 1.14
CA ALA A 41 3.45 7.23 1.69
C ALA A 41 3.44 8.53 2.51
N ASP A 42 2.77 9.58 2.00
CA ASP A 42 2.63 10.86 2.69
C ASP A 42 1.85 10.69 4.01
N ILE A 43 0.71 10.01 3.99
CA ILE A 43 -0.12 9.78 5.18
C ILE A 43 0.62 8.92 6.23
N ILE A 44 1.40 7.92 5.84
CA ILE A 44 2.24 7.15 6.78
C ILE A 44 3.26 8.09 7.45
N THR A 45 3.89 8.96 6.66
CA THR A 45 4.88 9.91 7.17
C THR A 45 4.24 10.94 8.12
N GLU A 46 3.11 11.50 7.75
CA GLU A 46 2.33 12.45 8.59
C GLU A 46 1.88 11.80 9.90
N ALA A 47 1.32 10.60 9.85
CA ALA A 47 0.90 9.87 11.05
C ALA A 47 2.10 9.54 11.95
N GLY A 48 3.24 9.20 11.36
CA GLY A 48 4.48 8.95 12.09
C GLY A 48 5.03 10.18 12.83
N ALA A 49 4.89 11.36 12.23
CA ALA A 49 5.31 12.63 12.81
C ALA A 49 4.31 13.23 13.82
N ASN A 50 3.10 12.71 13.89
CA ASN A 50 2.06 13.25 14.77
C ASN A 50 2.23 12.76 16.21
N ASP A 51 2.46 13.67 17.14
CA ASP A 51 2.69 13.37 18.57
C ASP A 51 1.48 12.72 19.26
N SER A 52 0.27 12.94 18.77
CA SER A 52 -0.93 12.29 19.30
C SER A 52 -1.07 10.82 18.89
N VAL A 53 -0.31 10.39 17.87
CA VAL A 53 -0.32 8.99 17.39
C VAL A 53 0.67 8.16 18.21
N LYS A 54 0.20 7.05 18.74
CA LYS A 54 1.00 6.05 19.48
C LYS A 54 1.32 4.82 18.65
N VAL A 55 0.36 4.39 17.81
CA VAL A 55 0.47 3.22 16.95
C VAL A 55 -0.35 3.42 15.69
N ILE A 56 0.09 2.84 14.59
CA ILE A 56 -0.58 2.91 13.29
C ILE A 56 -1.09 1.53 12.93
N ILE A 57 -2.34 1.44 12.48
CA ILE A 57 -2.92 0.26 11.85
C ILE A 57 -2.98 0.53 10.35
N LEU A 58 -2.28 -0.27 9.56
CA LEU A 58 -2.35 -0.24 8.10
C LEU A 58 -3.24 -1.37 7.60
N LYS A 59 -4.30 -1.01 6.88
CA LYS A 59 -5.24 -1.97 6.29
C LYS A 59 -5.75 -1.50 4.94
N SER A 60 -6.30 -2.43 4.16
CA SER A 60 -7.11 -2.07 2.99
C SER A 60 -8.61 -2.25 3.27
N ALA A 61 -9.43 -1.57 2.48
CA ALA A 61 -10.86 -1.78 2.45
C ALA A 61 -11.23 -3.07 1.70
N GLY A 62 -12.46 -3.54 1.94
CA GLY A 62 -12.98 -4.77 1.35
C GLY A 62 -12.49 -6.04 2.06
N GLU A 63 -12.98 -7.19 1.58
CA GLU A 63 -12.76 -8.49 2.24
C GLU A 63 -11.91 -9.46 1.41
N ARG A 64 -11.66 -9.18 0.13
CA ARG A 64 -11.04 -10.13 -0.81
C ARG A 64 -9.54 -10.01 -0.89
N ALA A 65 -9.02 -8.89 -1.37
CA ALA A 65 -7.59 -8.66 -1.51
C ALA A 65 -7.11 -7.59 -0.54
N PHE A 66 -5.98 -7.83 0.11
CA PHE A 66 -5.26 -6.77 0.81
C PHE A 66 -4.70 -5.78 -0.20
N CYS A 67 -3.88 -6.26 -1.15
CA CYS A 67 -3.35 -5.43 -2.22
C CYS A 67 -3.05 -6.26 -3.46
N GLY A 68 -3.61 -5.86 -4.60
CA GLY A 68 -3.42 -6.51 -5.90
C GLY A 68 -2.11 -6.17 -6.60
N GLY A 69 -1.27 -5.33 -5.98
CA GLY A 69 -0.04 -4.83 -6.59
C GLY A 69 -0.21 -3.46 -7.24
N ALA A 70 0.69 -3.09 -8.14
CA ALA A 70 0.63 -1.85 -8.89
C ALA A 70 -0.48 -1.87 -9.96
N SER A 71 -0.88 -0.68 -10.41
CA SER A 71 -1.83 -0.55 -11.53
C SER A 71 -1.24 -1.15 -12.80
N PHE A 72 -1.94 -2.14 -13.36
CA PHE A 72 -1.52 -2.76 -14.62
C PHE A 72 -1.66 -1.80 -15.81
N ASP A 73 -2.66 -0.93 -15.78
CA ASP A 73 -2.87 0.08 -16.81
C ASP A 73 -1.72 1.09 -16.85
N GLU A 74 -1.20 1.48 -15.67
CA GLU A 74 0.00 2.34 -15.59
C GLU A 74 1.24 1.58 -16.07
N LEU A 75 1.38 0.30 -15.72
CA LEU A 75 2.51 -0.52 -16.14
C LEU A 75 2.62 -0.59 -17.67
N ILE A 76 1.53 -0.89 -18.36
CA ILE A 76 1.53 -0.99 -19.83
C ILE A 76 1.67 0.36 -20.54
N SER A 77 1.45 1.46 -19.83
CA SER A 77 1.62 2.82 -20.37
C SER A 77 3.05 3.35 -20.29
N ILE A 78 3.98 2.60 -19.69
CA ILE A 78 5.39 3.00 -19.56
C ILE A 78 6.03 3.01 -20.96
N ASP A 79 6.42 4.18 -21.43
CA ASP A 79 7.03 4.39 -22.74
C ASP A 79 8.47 4.95 -22.69
N ASN A 80 8.91 5.35 -21.48
CA ASN A 80 10.26 5.88 -21.27
C ASN A 80 10.78 5.61 -19.86
N ILE A 81 12.09 5.83 -19.66
CA ILE A 81 12.78 5.54 -18.40
C ILE A 81 12.24 6.36 -17.23
N GLU A 82 11.90 7.63 -17.43
CA GLU A 82 11.45 8.51 -16.34
C GLU A 82 10.06 8.09 -15.83
N VAL A 83 9.16 7.74 -16.76
CA VAL A 83 7.84 7.18 -16.40
C VAL A 83 8.01 5.85 -15.67
N GLY A 84 8.88 4.97 -16.17
CA GLY A 84 9.20 3.70 -15.52
C GLY A 84 9.77 3.88 -14.12
N LYS A 85 10.73 4.79 -13.95
CA LYS A 85 11.30 5.12 -12.64
C LYS A 85 10.25 5.62 -11.66
N THR A 86 9.36 6.51 -12.09
CA THR A 86 8.27 7.02 -11.28
C THR A 86 7.32 5.90 -10.84
N PHE A 87 6.92 5.05 -11.77
CA PHE A 87 6.06 3.90 -11.52
C PHE A 87 6.65 2.94 -10.47
N PHE A 88 7.89 2.48 -10.69
CA PHE A 88 8.55 1.55 -9.77
C PHE A 88 8.90 2.18 -8.42
N SER A 89 9.07 3.51 -8.34
CA SER A 89 9.28 4.21 -7.08
C SER A 89 8.03 4.24 -6.19
N GLY A 90 6.84 4.04 -6.73
CA GLY A 90 5.59 4.12 -5.99
C GLY A 90 5.57 3.22 -4.75
N PHE A 91 5.73 1.91 -4.93
CA PHE A 91 5.80 0.96 -3.80
C PHE A 91 7.06 1.15 -2.96
N ALA A 92 8.21 1.45 -3.56
CA ALA A 92 9.44 1.73 -2.83
C ALA A 92 9.25 2.88 -1.83
N ASN A 93 8.54 3.94 -2.22
CA ASN A 93 8.26 5.08 -1.34
C ASN A 93 7.36 4.68 -0.17
N VAL A 94 6.31 3.88 -0.39
CA VAL A 94 5.44 3.38 0.69
C VAL A 94 6.21 2.49 1.66
N ILE A 95 7.01 1.55 1.15
CA ILE A 95 7.85 0.65 1.94
C ILE A 95 8.85 1.47 2.77
N ASN A 96 9.50 2.47 2.16
CA ASN A 96 10.45 3.33 2.86
C ASN A 96 9.76 4.21 3.91
N ALA A 97 8.58 4.75 3.65
CA ALA A 97 7.78 5.49 4.62
C ALA A 97 7.45 4.62 5.83
N ALA A 98 7.00 3.37 5.60
CA ALA A 98 6.72 2.43 6.68
C ALA A 98 7.98 2.10 7.51
N ARG A 99 9.08 1.73 6.84
CA ARG A 99 10.33 1.35 7.51
C ARG A 99 11.02 2.48 8.29
N LYS A 100 10.80 3.73 7.86
CA LYS A 100 11.37 4.93 8.52
C LYS A 100 10.41 5.56 9.53
N CYS A 101 9.18 5.05 9.62
CA CYS A 101 8.19 5.55 10.56
C CYS A 101 8.66 5.36 12.00
N PRO A 102 8.65 6.41 12.86
CA PRO A 102 9.06 6.29 14.25
C PRO A 102 7.98 5.67 15.16
N LYS A 103 6.83 5.30 14.61
CA LYS A 103 5.73 4.64 15.33
C LYS A 103 5.59 3.20 14.86
N LEU A 104 5.17 2.30 15.75
CA LEU A 104 4.84 0.92 15.37
C LEU A 104 3.70 0.89 14.35
N ILE A 105 3.88 0.14 13.29
CA ILE A 105 2.86 -0.10 12.27
C ILE A 105 2.41 -1.56 12.34
N ILE A 106 1.13 -1.76 12.56
CA ILE A 106 0.49 -3.07 12.58
C ILE A 106 -0.29 -3.24 11.28
N GLY A 107 0.06 -4.25 10.48
CA GLY A 107 -0.64 -4.61 9.26
C GLY A 107 -1.82 -5.57 9.53
N ARG A 108 -2.99 -5.23 8.99
CA ARG A 108 -4.16 -6.13 8.94
C ARG A 108 -4.36 -6.65 7.53
N ILE A 109 -3.99 -7.92 7.32
CA ILE A 109 -3.97 -8.56 5.99
C ILE A 109 -5.13 -9.56 5.90
N GLN A 110 -6.25 -9.13 5.33
CA GLN A 110 -7.46 -9.97 5.26
C GLN A 110 -7.47 -10.95 4.09
N GLY A 111 -6.63 -10.73 3.06
CA GLY A 111 -6.66 -11.52 1.84
C GLY A 111 -5.36 -11.47 1.07
N LYS A 112 -5.43 -11.63 -0.25
CA LYS A 112 -4.24 -11.73 -1.11
C LYS A 112 -3.39 -10.46 -1.09
N ALA A 113 -2.07 -10.62 -0.94
CA ALA A 113 -1.04 -9.62 -1.17
C ALA A 113 -0.21 -10.04 -2.40
N VAL A 114 -0.17 -9.20 -3.42
CA VAL A 114 0.46 -9.53 -4.72
C VAL A 114 1.49 -8.46 -5.08
N GLY A 115 2.65 -8.88 -5.57
CA GLY A 115 3.69 -7.96 -6.01
C GLY A 115 4.08 -6.96 -4.94
N GLY A 116 4.05 -5.66 -5.24
CA GLY A 116 4.31 -4.60 -4.26
C GLY A 116 3.45 -4.66 -2.99
N GLY A 117 2.28 -5.33 -3.05
CA GLY A 117 1.46 -5.60 -1.86
C GLY A 117 2.14 -6.55 -0.86
N VAL A 118 3.01 -7.44 -1.32
CA VAL A 118 3.85 -8.28 -0.45
C VAL A 118 4.86 -7.40 0.29
N GLY A 119 5.52 -6.49 -0.44
CA GLY A 119 6.47 -5.55 0.14
C GLY A 119 5.83 -4.66 1.22
N MET A 120 4.61 -4.14 0.97
CA MET A 120 3.87 -3.38 1.98
C MET A 120 3.56 -4.22 3.23
N ALA A 121 3.08 -5.46 3.04
CA ALA A 121 2.77 -6.36 4.16
C ALA A 121 4.03 -6.76 4.95
N SER A 122 5.19 -6.79 4.30
CA SER A 122 6.48 -7.14 4.92
C SER A 122 7.19 -5.94 5.57
N ALA A 123 6.81 -4.72 5.20
CA ALA A 123 7.45 -3.49 5.70
C ALA A 123 6.87 -2.99 7.04
N VAL A 124 5.76 -3.57 7.50
CA VAL A 124 5.17 -3.25 8.81
C VAL A 124 5.90 -4.00 9.92
N ASP A 125 5.81 -3.49 11.17
CA ASP A 125 6.51 -4.10 12.31
C ASP A 125 5.86 -5.42 12.75
N PHE A 126 4.53 -5.52 12.66
CA PHE A 126 3.79 -6.72 12.98
C PHE A 126 2.59 -6.90 12.05
N CYS A 127 2.34 -8.14 11.64
CA CYS A 127 1.31 -8.47 10.65
C CYS A 127 0.31 -9.46 11.21
N PHE A 128 -0.97 -9.07 11.27
CA PHE A 128 -2.09 -10.00 11.51
C PHE A 128 -2.68 -10.41 10.16
N ALA A 129 -2.53 -11.68 9.82
CA ALA A 129 -3.06 -12.25 8.60
C ALA A 129 -4.21 -13.22 8.91
N THR A 130 -5.28 -13.16 8.13
CA THR A 130 -6.35 -14.17 8.21
C THR A 130 -5.86 -15.49 7.61
N LYS A 131 -6.54 -16.58 7.92
CA LYS A 131 -6.27 -17.90 7.30
C LYS A 131 -6.48 -17.93 5.78
N PHE A 132 -7.13 -16.91 5.22
CA PHE A 132 -7.37 -16.76 3.78
C PHE A 132 -6.34 -15.86 3.11
N ALA A 133 -5.45 -15.24 3.87
CA ALA A 133 -4.37 -14.44 3.32
C ALA A 133 -3.39 -15.33 2.55
N SER A 134 -2.91 -14.81 1.44
CA SER A 134 -1.87 -15.46 0.65
C SER A 134 -0.96 -14.41 0.05
N VAL A 135 0.29 -14.77 -0.22
CA VAL A 135 1.28 -13.90 -0.83
C VAL A 135 1.68 -14.45 -2.20
N LYS A 136 1.91 -13.56 -3.17
CA LYS A 136 2.40 -13.93 -4.50
C LYS A 136 3.32 -12.85 -5.05
N LEU A 137 4.57 -13.19 -5.30
CA LEU A 137 5.47 -12.38 -6.12
C LEU A 137 5.13 -12.66 -7.59
N SER A 138 4.40 -11.73 -8.21
CA SER A 138 3.88 -11.89 -9.57
C SER A 138 4.80 -11.29 -10.64
N GLU A 139 5.87 -10.64 -10.25
CA GLU A 139 6.78 -9.88 -11.11
C GLU A 139 7.38 -10.75 -12.21
N LEU A 140 7.83 -11.96 -11.89
CA LEU A 140 8.41 -12.88 -12.85
C LEU A 140 7.43 -13.32 -13.94
N ALA A 141 6.14 -13.39 -13.63
CA ALA A 141 5.11 -13.77 -14.60
C ALA A 141 4.90 -12.70 -15.70
N VAL A 142 5.32 -11.46 -15.45
CA VAL A 142 5.27 -10.34 -16.41
C VAL A 142 6.65 -9.88 -16.85
N GLY A 143 7.69 -10.69 -16.62
CA GLY A 143 9.06 -10.44 -17.07
C GLY A 143 9.80 -9.35 -16.27
N ILE A 144 9.37 -9.06 -15.05
CA ILE A 144 9.96 -8.04 -14.16
C ILE A 144 10.63 -8.75 -12.97
N GLY A 145 11.79 -8.26 -12.53
CA GLY A 145 12.42 -8.73 -11.31
C GLY A 145 11.74 -8.12 -10.05
N PRO A 146 11.61 -8.86 -8.93
CA PRO A 146 11.02 -8.36 -7.70
C PRO A 146 12.00 -7.49 -6.90
N PHE A 147 12.52 -6.43 -7.51
CA PHE A 147 13.56 -5.58 -6.90
C PHE A 147 13.06 -4.59 -5.85
N VAL A 148 11.75 -4.35 -5.78
CA VAL A 148 11.13 -3.36 -4.90
C VAL A 148 10.50 -4.00 -3.67
N VAL A 149 10.27 -5.30 -3.67
CA VAL A 149 9.54 -6.03 -2.63
C VAL A 149 10.44 -6.94 -1.81
#